data_59a086f8f2e45e9630f0ec32832b2851
#
_entry.id   59a086f8f2e45e9630f0ec32832b2851
#
_cell.length_a   1.000
_cell.length_b   1.000
_cell.length_c   1.000
_cell.angle_alpha   90.00
_cell.angle_beta   90.00
_cell.angle_gamma   90.00
#
_symmetry.space_group_name_H-M   'P 1'
#
loop_
_entity.id
_entity.type
_entity.pdbx_description
1 polymer ?
#
loop_
_entity_poly.entity_id
_entity_poly.type
_entity_poly.pdbx_seq_one_letter_code
_entity_poly.pdbx_strand_id
1 'polypeptide(L)'
;MDALPEFHVLHPTSLDEAVAARVAHPDSKLLGGGTDLVVNIRRGIVAPQVLVDMNRIAELHAIRADAEGVEIGASVKLSEVAENPDVIEHYPVLAQAAAHIAGPTHRHMGTVGGNLCLDTRCIYYNQSEWWRSANHHCLKTTGSICHVAPKSRGVCFATFSGDLAAALLTLDAEVHIAGPQGHRSVPLEKLYIGFARQDVPVTETQGDGKYYLSLRPGEIVTAVRAKNTPGLRSAYDKIRVRRSIEYPIAGVAVALKKENGKLVDLRIGFTGTNPRPVRLAGTPALCGGGIDARVIEGLDALVRDQIMPMKTTFTPGHYRRRVAGVLARRLLMRLFNA
;
A
#
# COMPACT_ATOMS: atom_id res chain seq x y z
N MET A 1 14.60 5.95 26.15
CA MET A 1 14.61 5.99 24.67
C MET A 1 15.76 5.09 24.26
N ASP A 2 15.46 4.00 23.57
CA ASP A 2 16.52 3.11 23.11
C ASP A 2 17.37 3.85 22.07
N ALA A 3 18.70 3.77 22.21
CA ALA A 3 19.63 4.33 21.23
C ALA A 3 19.42 3.64 19.89
N LEU A 4 19.62 4.35 18.80
CA LEU A 4 19.68 3.73 17.48
C LEU A 4 20.89 2.78 17.44
N PRO A 5 20.75 1.57 16.86
CA PRO A 5 21.90 0.73 16.59
C PRO A 5 22.85 1.41 15.61
N GLU A 6 24.11 1.01 15.60
CA GLU A 6 25.05 1.46 14.58
C GLU A 6 24.67 0.92 13.21
N PHE A 7 24.73 1.79 12.19
CA PHE A 7 24.55 1.43 10.79
C PHE A 7 25.29 2.42 9.89
N HIS A 8 25.65 1.97 8.72
CA HIS A 8 26.26 2.80 7.67
C HIS A 8 25.19 3.34 6.73
N VAL A 9 25.33 4.58 6.27
CA VAL A 9 24.41 5.17 5.27
C VAL A 9 25.20 5.39 3.97
N LEU A 10 24.75 4.75 2.90
CA LEU A 10 25.24 4.95 1.55
C LEU A 10 24.38 6.01 0.87
N HIS A 11 24.99 6.89 0.10
CA HIS A 11 24.34 8.04 -0.55
C HIS A 11 24.52 7.98 -2.07
N PRO A 12 23.89 7.04 -2.77
CA PRO A 12 23.96 6.97 -4.22
C PRO A 12 23.36 8.24 -4.85
N THR A 13 23.91 8.64 -6.00
CA THR A 13 23.49 9.79 -6.79
C THR A 13 22.81 9.37 -8.10
N SER A 14 22.83 8.06 -8.41
CA SER A 14 22.17 7.47 -9.57
C SER A 14 21.43 6.17 -9.19
N LEU A 15 20.52 5.71 -10.05
CA LEU A 15 19.84 4.42 -9.89
C LEU A 15 20.82 3.27 -9.96
N ASP A 16 21.80 3.32 -10.85
CA ASP A 16 22.81 2.27 -11.00
C ASP A 16 23.65 2.10 -9.73
N GLU A 17 24.07 3.20 -9.11
CA GLU A 17 24.75 3.16 -7.81
C GLU A 17 23.87 2.58 -6.71
N ALA A 18 22.58 2.93 -6.67
CA ALA A 18 21.63 2.40 -5.69
C ALA A 18 21.40 0.90 -5.88
N VAL A 19 21.26 0.43 -7.12
CA VAL A 19 21.12 -1.00 -7.46
C VAL A 19 22.40 -1.74 -7.08
N ALA A 20 23.59 -1.20 -7.43
CA ALA A 20 24.87 -1.78 -7.05
C ALA A 20 25.02 -1.90 -5.52
N ALA A 21 24.64 -0.85 -4.77
CA ALA A 21 24.65 -0.87 -3.31
C ALA A 21 23.72 -1.96 -2.74
N ARG A 22 22.52 -2.14 -3.32
CA ARG A 22 21.57 -3.20 -2.93
C ARG A 22 22.07 -4.60 -3.23
N VAL A 23 22.82 -4.78 -4.31
CA VAL A 23 23.45 -6.07 -4.65
C VAL A 23 24.61 -6.38 -3.70
N ALA A 24 25.46 -5.38 -3.42
CA ALA A 24 26.58 -5.53 -2.50
C ALA A 24 26.15 -5.77 -1.04
N HIS A 25 24.99 -5.23 -0.66
CA HIS A 25 24.43 -5.33 0.69
C HIS A 25 22.98 -5.84 0.65
N PRO A 26 22.74 -7.15 0.44
CA PRO A 26 21.37 -7.71 0.26
C PRO A 26 20.41 -7.41 1.42
N ASP A 27 20.92 -7.35 2.66
CA ASP A 27 20.13 -7.05 3.87
C ASP A 27 19.95 -5.55 4.13
N SER A 28 20.53 -4.67 3.29
CA SER A 28 20.35 -3.23 3.42
C SER A 28 18.88 -2.84 3.28
N LYS A 29 18.53 -1.66 3.80
CA LYS A 29 17.17 -1.09 3.64
C LYS A 29 17.25 0.21 2.87
N LEU A 30 16.30 0.43 1.95
CA LEU A 30 16.14 1.70 1.25
C LEU A 30 15.59 2.74 2.22
N LEU A 31 16.22 3.90 2.27
CA LEU A 31 15.81 5.03 3.08
C LEU A 31 15.24 6.12 2.17
N GLY A 32 13.92 6.30 2.21
CA GLY A 32 13.25 7.50 1.66
C GLY A 32 13.13 8.56 2.75
N GLY A 33 11.90 8.82 3.20
CA GLY A 33 11.67 9.81 4.28
C GLY A 33 11.95 9.32 5.70
N GLY A 34 12.22 8.04 5.92
CA GLY A 34 12.52 7.46 7.23
C GLY A 34 11.35 7.38 8.23
N THR A 35 10.19 7.90 7.89
CA THR A 35 9.03 8.03 8.79
C THR A 35 8.46 6.72 9.31
N ASP A 36 8.72 5.61 8.63
CA ASP A 36 8.43 4.25 9.09
C ASP A 36 9.71 3.50 9.47
N LEU A 37 10.72 3.50 8.59
CA LEU A 37 11.93 2.70 8.77
C LEU A 37 12.71 3.10 10.03
N VAL A 38 13.00 4.39 10.24
CA VAL A 38 13.77 4.84 11.40
C VAL A 38 13.04 4.56 12.71
N VAL A 39 11.71 4.69 12.72
CA VAL A 39 10.90 4.34 13.88
C VAL A 39 11.00 2.84 14.19
N ASN A 40 11.03 2.00 13.18
CA ASN A 40 11.13 0.54 13.33
C ASN A 40 12.54 0.10 13.78
N ILE A 41 13.58 0.77 13.29
CA ILE A 41 14.95 0.57 13.78
C ILE A 41 15.02 0.93 15.27
N ARG A 42 14.51 2.09 15.67
CA ARG A 42 14.48 2.53 17.09
C ARG A 42 13.71 1.57 18.00
N ARG A 43 12.69 0.91 17.48
CA ARG A 43 11.91 -0.09 18.23
C ARG A 43 12.50 -1.49 18.20
N GLY A 44 13.66 -1.69 17.60
CA GLY A 44 14.28 -3.00 17.42
C GLY A 44 13.44 -3.97 16.58
N ILE A 45 12.55 -3.46 15.73
CA ILE A 45 11.74 -4.29 14.82
C ILE A 45 12.60 -4.76 13.65
N VAL A 46 13.47 -3.90 13.16
CA VAL A 46 14.49 -4.19 12.15
C VAL A 46 15.83 -3.59 12.59
N ALA A 47 16.93 -4.24 12.26
CA ALA A 47 18.28 -3.80 12.60
C ALA A 47 19.21 -3.95 11.38
N PRO A 48 19.00 -3.18 10.29
CA PRO A 48 19.88 -3.22 9.14
C PRO A 48 21.23 -2.62 9.50
N GLN A 49 22.32 -3.20 8.99
CA GLN A 49 23.65 -2.62 9.13
C GLN A 49 23.95 -1.55 8.08
N VAL A 50 23.22 -1.56 6.96
CA VAL A 50 23.39 -0.61 5.86
C VAL A 50 22.04 -0.03 5.46
N LEU A 51 21.99 1.29 5.33
CA LEU A 51 20.89 2.04 4.73
C LEU A 51 21.34 2.62 3.39
N VAL A 52 20.49 2.56 2.37
CA VAL A 52 20.73 3.18 1.06
C VAL A 52 19.78 4.38 0.95
N ASP A 53 20.32 5.58 1.04
CA ASP A 53 19.56 6.83 1.00
C ASP A 53 19.20 7.21 -0.44
N MET A 54 17.92 7.17 -0.75
CA MET A 54 17.39 7.43 -2.09
C MET A 54 17.17 8.92 -2.39
N ASN A 55 17.41 9.82 -1.43
CA ASN A 55 17.03 11.23 -1.56
C ASN A 55 17.95 12.03 -2.49
N ARG A 56 19.15 11.54 -2.84
CA ARG A 56 20.08 12.24 -3.75
C ARG A 56 19.93 11.86 -5.22
N ILE A 57 19.03 10.94 -5.56
CA ILE A 57 18.80 10.47 -6.93
C ILE A 57 17.74 11.38 -7.56
N ALA A 58 18.20 12.37 -8.35
CA ALA A 58 17.35 13.45 -8.87
C ALA A 58 16.16 12.96 -9.70
N GLU A 59 16.34 11.91 -10.51
CA GLU A 59 15.31 11.34 -11.37
C GLU A 59 14.09 10.77 -10.62
N LEU A 60 14.23 10.46 -9.32
CA LEU A 60 13.17 9.93 -8.47
C LEU A 60 12.21 11.00 -7.90
N HIS A 61 12.48 12.28 -8.13
CA HIS A 61 11.74 13.39 -7.48
C HIS A 61 10.73 14.10 -8.40
N ALA A 62 10.50 13.60 -9.61
CA ALA A 62 9.63 14.28 -10.57
C ALA A 62 8.18 13.77 -10.51
N ILE A 63 7.23 14.70 -10.69
CA ILE A 63 5.85 14.43 -11.11
C ILE A 63 5.75 14.93 -12.55
N ARG A 64 5.39 14.05 -13.50
CA ARG A 64 5.25 14.37 -14.91
C ARG A 64 3.88 13.94 -15.40
N ALA A 65 3.07 14.89 -15.83
CA ALA A 65 1.76 14.63 -16.45
C ALA A 65 1.84 14.80 -17.95
N ASP A 66 1.18 13.91 -18.69
CA ASP A 66 1.00 13.96 -20.13
C ASP A 66 -0.42 13.50 -20.51
N ALA A 67 -0.72 13.42 -21.80
CA ALA A 67 -2.03 13.02 -22.31
C ALA A 67 -2.42 11.58 -21.90
N GLU A 68 -1.43 10.70 -21.67
CA GLU A 68 -1.66 9.29 -21.33
C GLU A 68 -1.78 9.03 -19.82
N GLY A 69 -1.24 9.94 -18.99
CA GLY A 69 -1.27 9.72 -17.54
C GLY A 69 -0.37 10.65 -16.74
N VAL A 70 -0.16 10.27 -15.49
CA VAL A 70 0.77 10.91 -14.57
C VAL A 70 1.79 9.90 -14.07
N GLU A 71 3.07 10.22 -14.22
CA GLU A 71 4.19 9.49 -13.64
C GLU A 71 4.69 10.21 -12.40
N ILE A 72 4.86 9.47 -11.32
CA ILE A 72 5.28 9.99 -10.02
C ILE A 72 6.50 9.19 -9.56
N GLY A 73 7.64 9.86 -9.41
CA GLY A 73 8.88 9.27 -8.94
C GLY A 73 8.80 8.76 -7.50
N ALA A 74 9.56 7.72 -7.19
CA ALA A 74 9.50 7.03 -5.91
C ALA A 74 9.94 7.90 -4.71
N SER A 75 10.80 8.91 -4.91
CA SER A 75 11.23 9.85 -3.86
C SER A 75 10.38 11.12 -3.75
N VAL A 76 9.37 11.30 -4.61
CA VAL A 76 8.39 12.38 -4.49
C VAL A 76 7.72 12.30 -3.11
N LYS A 77 7.60 13.44 -2.44
CA LYS A 77 6.99 13.51 -1.10
C LYS A 77 5.46 13.39 -1.19
N LEU A 78 4.87 12.79 -0.17
CA LEU A 78 3.42 12.61 -0.11
C LEU A 78 2.66 13.94 -0.08
N SER A 79 3.26 15.01 0.50
CA SER A 79 2.72 16.37 0.45
C SER A 79 2.70 16.92 -0.98
N GLU A 80 3.74 16.67 -1.78
CA GLU A 80 3.81 17.12 -3.17
C GLU A 80 2.70 16.46 -4.01
N VAL A 81 2.44 15.16 -3.81
CA VAL A 81 1.31 14.47 -4.48
C VAL A 81 -0.03 15.05 -4.05
N ALA A 82 -0.21 15.35 -2.74
CA ALA A 82 -1.46 15.86 -2.21
C ALA A 82 -1.78 17.29 -2.66
N GLU A 83 -0.75 18.08 -2.98
CA GLU A 83 -0.83 19.52 -3.28
C GLU A 83 -0.59 19.84 -4.77
N ASN A 84 -0.20 18.85 -5.58
CA ASN A 84 0.04 19.05 -7.01
C ASN A 84 -1.25 19.37 -7.75
N PRO A 85 -1.35 20.49 -8.50
CA PRO A 85 -2.58 20.92 -9.18
C PRO A 85 -3.09 19.89 -10.19
N ASP A 86 -2.22 19.30 -11.02
CA ASP A 86 -2.61 18.30 -12.03
C ASP A 86 -3.16 17.03 -11.37
N VAL A 87 -2.55 16.62 -10.23
CA VAL A 87 -3.03 15.46 -9.47
C VAL A 87 -4.38 15.73 -8.82
N ILE A 88 -4.57 16.93 -8.26
CA ILE A 88 -5.85 17.34 -7.66
C ILE A 88 -6.97 17.36 -8.71
N GLU A 89 -6.71 17.93 -9.87
CA GLU A 89 -7.71 18.11 -10.93
C GLU A 89 -8.05 16.79 -11.64
N HIS A 90 -7.03 16.02 -12.04
CA HIS A 90 -7.24 14.86 -12.91
C HIS A 90 -7.23 13.52 -12.18
N TYR A 91 -6.64 13.45 -10.98
CA TYR A 91 -6.50 12.23 -10.18
C TYR A 91 -6.90 12.46 -8.71
N PRO A 92 -8.11 12.99 -8.43
CA PRO A 92 -8.49 13.41 -7.06
C PRO A 92 -8.38 12.27 -6.02
N VAL A 93 -8.53 11.02 -6.43
CA VAL A 93 -8.33 9.86 -5.55
C VAL A 93 -6.90 9.76 -5.02
N LEU A 94 -5.88 10.15 -5.83
CA LEU A 94 -4.48 10.15 -5.40
C LEU A 94 -4.19 11.29 -4.43
N ALA A 95 -4.62 12.51 -4.77
CA ALA A 95 -4.46 13.66 -3.90
C ALA A 95 -5.12 13.42 -2.53
N GLN A 96 -6.35 12.88 -2.52
CA GLN A 96 -7.07 12.53 -1.30
C GLN A 96 -6.37 11.43 -0.51
N ALA A 97 -5.93 10.35 -1.16
CA ALA A 97 -5.19 9.28 -0.49
C ALA A 97 -3.90 9.82 0.16
N ALA A 98 -3.10 10.59 -0.58
CA ALA A 98 -1.88 11.22 -0.08
C ALA A 98 -2.15 12.14 1.11
N ALA A 99 -3.17 13.01 1.03
CA ALA A 99 -3.57 13.93 2.09
C ALA A 99 -4.04 13.22 3.38
N HIS A 100 -4.54 12.00 3.26
CA HIS A 100 -4.99 11.19 4.40
C HIS A 100 -3.87 10.41 5.10
N ILE A 101 -2.66 10.32 4.52
CA ILE A 101 -1.53 9.60 5.12
C ILE A 101 -1.02 10.37 6.34
N ALA A 102 -0.89 9.67 7.46
CA ALA A 102 -0.27 10.13 8.70
C ALA A 102 -0.65 11.57 9.11
N GLY A 103 0.33 12.42 9.37
CA GLY A 103 0.18 13.85 9.66
C GLY A 103 1.01 14.72 8.71
N PRO A 104 0.85 16.05 8.70
CA PRO A 104 1.55 16.95 7.78
C PRO A 104 3.07 16.77 7.80
N THR A 105 3.70 16.75 8.95
CA THR A 105 5.15 16.56 9.09
C THR A 105 5.65 15.24 8.50
N HIS A 106 4.85 14.17 8.63
CA HIS A 106 5.18 12.88 8.04
C HIS A 106 5.05 12.91 6.50
N ARG A 107 4.06 13.62 5.96
CA ARG A 107 3.88 13.74 4.50
C ARG A 107 4.98 14.54 3.81
N HIS A 108 5.54 15.55 4.49
CA HIS A 108 6.69 16.30 3.98
C HIS A 108 7.99 15.49 3.94
N MET A 109 8.04 14.36 4.64
CA MET A 109 9.21 13.45 4.64
C MET A 109 8.93 12.15 3.91
N GLY A 110 7.78 11.54 4.13
CA GLY A 110 7.38 10.27 3.53
C GLY A 110 7.28 10.37 2.02
N THR A 111 7.65 9.27 1.33
CA THR A 111 7.74 9.22 -0.12
C THR A 111 6.74 8.25 -0.74
N VAL A 112 6.46 8.41 -2.02
CA VAL A 112 5.58 7.53 -2.80
C VAL A 112 6.10 6.09 -2.77
N GLY A 113 7.37 5.85 -3.11
CA GLY A 113 7.98 4.52 -3.07
C GLY A 113 7.95 3.90 -1.67
N GLY A 114 8.22 4.70 -0.63
CA GLY A 114 8.12 4.27 0.77
C GLY A 114 6.70 3.86 1.16
N ASN A 115 5.67 4.54 0.65
CA ASN A 115 4.27 4.19 0.90
C ASN A 115 3.84 2.93 0.12
N LEU A 116 4.28 2.78 -1.13
CA LEU A 116 4.00 1.59 -1.95
C LEU A 116 4.70 0.33 -1.41
N CYS A 117 5.91 0.47 -0.88
CA CYS A 117 6.69 -0.61 -0.30
C CYS A 117 6.57 -0.68 1.23
N LEU A 118 5.56 -0.02 1.83
CA LEU A 118 5.35 0.01 3.27
C LEU A 118 5.25 -1.41 3.84
N ASP A 119 6.04 -1.70 4.89
CA ASP A 119 6.02 -3.03 5.50
C ASP A 119 4.66 -3.33 6.14
N THR A 120 4.23 -4.56 6.06
CA THR A 120 2.97 -5.03 6.66
C THR A 120 3.04 -5.02 8.18
N ARG A 121 1.94 -4.71 8.85
CA ARG A 121 1.88 -4.51 10.30
C ARG A 121 0.88 -5.42 11.00
N CYS A 122 1.20 -5.69 12.27
CA CYS A 122 0.39 -6.50 13.15
C CYS A 122 0.67 -6.09 14.61
N ILE A 123 -0.34 -6.12 15.47
CA ILE A 123 -0.18 -5.78 16.88
C ILE A 123 0.89 -6.61 17.61
N TYR A 124 1.10 -7.85 17.22
CA TYR A 124 2.12 -8.74 17.78
C TYR A 124 3.53 -8.41 17.26
N TYR A 125 3.65 -8.06 15.98
CA TYR A 125 4.91 -7.63 15.38
C TYR A 125 5.36 -6.27 15.89
N ASN A 126 4.42 -5.37 16.19
CA ASN A 126 4.70 -4.01 16.65
C ASN A 126 5.04 -3.89 18.14
N GLN A 127 5.15 -4.99 18.85
CA GLN A 127 5.55 -4.99 20.28
C GLN A 127 7.05 -4.72 20.45
N SER A 128 7.47 -4.42 21.71
CA SER A 128 8.88 -4.30 22.05
C SER A 128 9.63 -5.62 21.85
N GLU A 129 10.95 -5.55 21.72
CA GLU A 129 11.78 -6.76 21.58
C GLU A 129 11.62 -7.67 22.82
N TRP A 130 11.61 -7.08 24.03
CA TRP A 130 11.37 -7.82 25.26
C TRP A 130 10.05 -8.62 25.22
N TRP A 131 8.96 -7.99 24.75
CA TRP A 131 7.68 -8.67 24.64
C TRP A 131 7.71 -9.77 23.58
N ARG A 132 8.32 -9.50 22.41
CA ARG A 132 8.42 -10.49 21.34
C ARG A 132 9.24 -11.70 21.74
N SER A 133 10.38 -11.51 22.41
CA SER A 133 11.23 -12.59 22.89
C SER A 133 10.53 -13.42 23.97
N ALA A 134 9.84 -12.79 24.91
CA ALA A 134 9.05 -13.47 25.95
C ALA A 134 7.90 -14.32 25.37
N ASN A 135 7.43 -14.00 24.14
CA ASN A 135 6.39 -14.74 23.42
C ASN A 135 6.97 -15.57 22.26
N HIS A 136 8.24 -15.95 22.31
CA HIS A 136 8.92 -16.78 21.31
C HIS A 136 8.88 -16.21 19.90
N HIS A 137 8.80 -14.88 19.76
CA HIS A 137 8.68 -14.16 18.49
C HIS A 137 7.45 -14.57 17.67
N CYS A 138 7.30 -14.06 16.47
CA CYS A 138 6.23 -14.47 15.55
C CYS A 138 6.82 -14.89 14.19
N LEU A 139 6.01 -15.51 13.36
CA LEU A 139 6.39 -16.00 12.04
C LEU A 139 7.00 -14.89 11.14
N LYS A 140 6.60 -13.62 11.32
CA LYS A 140 7.15 -12.50 10.54
C LYS A 140 8.59 -12.16 10.95
N THR A 141 9.02 -12.53 12.13
CA THR A 141 10.40 -12.39 12.64
C THR A 141 11.11 -13.75 12.62
N THR A 142 11.56 -14.24 13.75
CA THR A 142 12.33 -15.49 13.91
C THR A 142 11.50 -16.64 14.50
N GLY A 143 10.24 -16.38 14.89
CA GLY A 143 9.35 -17.41 15.44
C GLY A 143 8.72 -18.29 14.34
N SER A 144 8.11 -19.39 14.77
CA SER A 144 7.49 -20.40 13.90
C SER A 144 5.96 -20.29 13.81
N ILE A 145 5.34 -19.42 14.62
CA ILE A 145 3.87 -19.33 14.73
C ILE A 145 3.38 -17.92 14.41
N CYS A 146 2.28 -17.83 13.66
CA CYS A 146 1.54 -16.58 13.52
C CYS A 146 0.59 -16.40 14.72
N HIS A 147 0.84 -15.43 15.60
CA HIS A 147 -0.01 -15.18 16.78
C HIS A 147 -1.44 -14.73 16.45
N VAL A 148 -1.67 -14.19 15.25
CA VAL A 148 -3.03 -13.87 14.76
C VAL A 148 -3.84 -15.13 14.46
N ALA A 149 -3.18 -16.14 13.87
CA ALA A 149 -3.79 -17.40 13.48
C ALA A 149 -2.78 -18.55 13.74
N PRO A 150 -2.67 -19.05 14.98
CA PRO A 150 -1.68 -20.08 15.32
C PRO A 150 -1.79 -21.39 14.53
N LYS A 151 -2.97 -21.66 13.99
CA LYS A 151 -3.24 -22.84 13.14
C LYS A 151 -3.03 -22.59 11.64
N SER A 152 -2.43 -21.48 11.24
CA SER A 152 -2.29 -21.05 9.83
C SER A 152 -1.26 -21.83 9.01
N ARG A 153 -0.60 -22.82 9.58
CA ARG A 153 0.40 -23.65 8.89
C ARG A 153 1.50 -22.82 8.19
N GLY A 154 2.04 -21.83 8.85
CA GLY A 154 3.14 -21.00 8.34
C GLY A 154 2.71 -19.77 7.56
N VAL A 155 1.44 -19.39 7.51
CA VAL A 155 0.95 -18.19 6.84
C VAL A 155 0.95 -16.99 7.80
N CYS A 156 1.59 -15.89 7.44
CA CYS A 156 1.56 -14.62 8.14
C CYS A 156 0.39 -13.74 7.67
N PHE A 157 -0.37 -13.17 8.61
CA PHE A 157 -1.53 -12.31 8.32
C PHE A 157 -1.27 -10.83 8.61
N ALA A 158 -0.01 -10.39 8.72
CA ALA A 158 0.31 -8.97 8.87
C ALA A 158 -0.33 -8.16 7.74
N THR A 159 -0.92 -7.02 8.08
CA THR A 159 -1.76 -6.23 7.18
C THR A 159 -0.94 -5.15 6.46
N PHE A 160 -1.14 -5.02 5.16
CA PHE A 160 -0.66 -3.88 4.37
C PHE A 160 -1.57 -2.67 4.60
N SER A 161 -0.96 -1.48 4.77
CA SER A 161 -1.69 -0.28 5.17
C SER A 161 -1.25 1.01 4.44
N GLY A 162 -0.59 0.88 3.28
CA GLY A 162 -0.26 2.02 2.41
C GLY A 162 -1.52 2.53 1.69
N ASP A 163 -1.84 3.81 1.88
CA ASP A 163 -3.08 4.40 1.34
C ASP A 163 -3.02 4.59 -0.19
N LEU A 164 -1.85 4.99 -0.75
CA LEU A 164 -1.70 5.25 -2.20
C LEU A 164 -1.96 4.02 -3.05
N ALA A 165 -1.61 2.83 -2.57
CA ALA A 165 -1.78 1.60 -3.34
C ALA A 165 -3.25 1.35 -3.70
N ALA A 166 -4.19 1.58 -2.76
CA ALA A 166 -5.62 1.41 -3.02
C ALA A 166 -6.12 2.39 -4.10
N ALA A 167 -5.66 3.65 -4.05
CA ALA A 167 -6.00 4.67 -5.03
C ALA A 167 -5.45 4.34 -6.42
N LEU A 168 -4.17 4.00 -6.51
CA LEU A 168 -3.49 3.65 -7.76
C LEU A 168 -4.07 2.40 -8.43
N LEU A 169 -4.53 1.41 -7.65
CA LEU A 169 -5.21 0.23 -8.19
C LEU A 169 -6.51 0.58 -8.95
N THR A 170 -7.17 1.69 -8.62
CA THR A 170 -8.37 2.14 -9.35
C THR A 170 -8.04 2.89 -10.64
N LEU A 171 -6.78 3.24 -10.86
CA LEU A 171 -6.28 4.01 -12.01
C LEU A 171 -5.47 3.15 -12.99
N ASP A 172 -5.55 1.82 -12.90
CA ASP A 172 -4.78 0.88 -13.71
C ASP A 172 -3.27 1.21 -13.75
N ALA A 173 -2.72 1.59 -12.59
CA ALA A 173 -1.35 2.05 -12.49
C ALA A 173 -0.34 0.93 -12.76
N GLU A 174 0.82 1.33 -13.29
CA GLU A 174 2.01 0.50 -13.49
C GLU A 174 3.15 1.00 -12.60
N VAL A 175 3.99 0.09 -12.11
CA VAL A 175 5.17 0.39 -11.32
C VAL A 175 6.41 0.15 -12.16
N HIS A 176 7.31 1.13 -12.17
CA HIS A 176 8.62 1.04 -12.78
C HIS A 176 9.64 0.56 -11.74
N ILE A 177 10.46 -0.38 -12.13
CA ILE A 177 11.41 -1.08 -11.25
C ILE A 177 12.78 -1.11 -11.94
N ALA A 178 13.82 -0.71 -11.23
CA ALA A 178 15.21 -0.90 -11.63
C ALA A 178 15.83 -2.04 -10.83
N GLY A 179 16.73 -2.79 -11.44
CA GLY A 179 17.42 -3.89 -10.77
C GLY A 179 18.66 -4.35 -11.54
N PRO A 180 19.37 -5.37 -11.02
CA PRO A 180 20.63 -5.85 -11.63
C PRO A 180 20.47 -6.36 -13.08
N GLN A 181 19.26 -6.70 -13.48
CA GLN A 181 18.93 -7.18 -14.82
C GLN A 181 18.37 -6.09 -15.75
N GLY A 182 18.46 -4.82 -15.34
CA GLY A 182 17.90 -3.67 -16.04
C GLY A 182 16.56 -3.20 -15.48
N HIS A 183 15.77 -2.54 -16.32
CA HIS A 183 14.49 -1.95 -15.96
C HIS A 183 13.33 -2.83 -16.41
N ARG A 184 12.25 -2.84 -15.63
CA ARG A 184 11.00 -3.47 -15.97
C ARG A 184 9.81 -2.67 -15.46
N SER A 185 8.66 -2.79 -16.13
CA SER A 185 7.38 -2.26 -15.65
C SER A 185 6.42 -3.42 -15.41
N VAL A 186 5.62 -3.30 -14.36
CA VAL A 186 4.55 -4.27 -14.06
C VAL A 186 3.27 -3.53 -13.65
N PRO A 187 2.08 -4.07 -13.95
CA PRO A 187 0.86 -3.58 -13.32
C PRO A 187 1.03 -3.53 -11.80
N LEU A 188 0.58 -2.44 -11.15
CA LEU A 188 0.75 -2.26 -9.71
C LEU A 188 0.22 -3.45 -8.90
N GLU A 189 -0.87 -4.07 -9.35
CA GLU A 189 -1.42 -5.27 -8.70
C GLU A 189 -0.40 -6.41 -8.61
N LYS A 190 0.51 -6.51 -9.60
CA LYS A 190 1.56 -7.55 -9.65
C LYS A 190 2.78 -7.23 -8.77
N LEU A 191 2.90 -6.00 -8.26
CA LEU A 191 3.89 -5.68 -7.23
C LEU A 191 3.60 -6.43 -5.92
N TYR A 192 2.32 -6.77 -5.65
CA TYR A 192 1.87 -7.35 -4.39
C TYR A 192 1.51 -8.81 -4.55
N ILE A 193 2.20 -9.71 -3.84
CA ILE A 193 1.98 -11.17 -3.87
C ILE A 193 1.36 -11.71 -2.57
N GLY A 194 1.21 -10.88 -1.55
CA GLY A 194 0.69 -11.28 -0.25
C GLY A 194 -0.80 -11.65 -0.27
N PHE A 195 -1.12 -12.90 -0.57
CA PHE A 195 -2.48 -13.44 -0.50
C PHE A 195 -2.59 -14.50 0.58
N ALA A 196 -2.64 -14.06 1.84
CA ALA A 196 -2.69 -14.97 2.98
C ALA A 196 -4.03 -15.71 3.05
N ARG A 197 -4.03 -16.98 2.66
CA ARG A 197 -5.11 -17.94 2.88
C ARG A 197 -4.57 -19.14 3.66
N GLN A 198 -5.36 -19.69 4.56
CA GLN A 198 -4.94 -20.84 5.39
C GLN A 198 -4.78 -22.14 4.60
N ASP A 199 -5.48 -22.26 3.48
CA ASP A 199 -5.55 -23.43 2.61
C ASP A 199 -4.54 -23.43 1.46
N VAL A 200 -3.79 -22.32 1.30
CA VAL A 200 -2.82 -22.16 0.21
C VAL A 200 -1.40 -22.11 0.80
N PRO A 201 -0.49 -23.00 0.36
CA PRO A 201 0.90 -22.93 0.77
C PRO A 201 1.54 -21.59 0.39
N VAL A 202 2.34 -21.03 1.29
CA VAL A 202 3.12 -19.82 1.00
C VAL A 202 4.26 -20.21 0.05
N THR A 203 4.25 -19.62 -1.13
CA THR A 203 5.32 -19.71 -2.11
C THR A 203 5.88 -18.33 -2.41
N GLU A 204 7.04 -18.26 -3.07
CA GLU A 204 7.62 -16.98 -3.51
C GLU A 204 6.69 -16.19 -4.45
N THR A 205 5.79 -16.89 -5.15
CA THR A 205 4.84 -16.29 -6.10
C THR A 205 3.49 -15.96 -5.47
N GLN A 206 3.12 -16.57 -4.35
CA GLN A 206 1.82 -16.37 -3.70
C GLN A 206 1.92 -15.43 -2.49
N GLY A 207 3.07 -15.44 -1.81
CA GLY A 207 3.35 -14.55 -0.69
C GLY A 207 2.35 -14.60 0.46
N ASP A 208 2.62 -13.80 1.46
CA ASP A 208 1.77 -13.60 2.64
C ASP A 208 2.09 -12.26 3.30
N GLY A 209 1.73 -12.04 4.55
CA GLY A 209 2.07 -10.83 5.28
C GLY A 209 3.58 -10.65 5.59
N LYS A 210 4.40 -11.69 5.42
CA LYS A 210 5.86 -11.61 5.53
C LYS A 210 6.49 -11.33 4.16
N TYR A 211 6.06 -12.05 3.14
CA TYR A 211 6.51 -11.95 1.75
C TYR A 211 5.38 -11.36 0.90
N TYR A 212 5.29 -10.05 0.81
CA TYR A 212 4.14 -9.34 0.23
C TYR A 212 4.48 -8.55 -1.04
N LEU A 213 5.77 -8.40 -1.38
CA LEU A 213 6.24 -7.75 -2.60
C LEU A 213 6.89 -8.74 -3.55
N SER A 214 6.67 -8.55 -4.85
CA SER A 214 7.28 -9.33 -5.93
C SER A 214 8.65 -8.80 -6.38
N LEU A 215 9.23 -7.88 -5.61
CA LEU A 215 10.58 -7.37 -5.88
C LEU A 215 11.62 -8.47 -5.70
N ARG A 216 12.50 -8.60 -6.68
CA ARG A 216 13.63 -9.52 -6.67
C ARG A 216 14.80 -8.90 -5.86
N PRO A 217 15.77 -9.70 -5.44
CA PRO A 217 16.98 -9.18 -4.81
C PRO A 217 17.64 -8.07 -5.65
N GLY A 218 17.97 -6.95 -5.02
CA GLY A 218 18.54 -5.79 -5.69
C GLY A 218 17.56 -4.87 -6.42
N GLU A 219 16.29 -5.26 -6.60
CA GLU A 219 15.30 -4.42 -7.27
C GLU A 219 14.81 -3.25 -6.39
N ILE A 220 14.54 -2.13 -7.05
CA ILE A 220 14.11 -0.86 -6.46
C ILE A 220 12.93 -0.32 -7.27
N VAL A 221 11.85 0.09 -6.59
CA VAL A 221 10.75 0.86 -7.22
C VAL A 221 11.26 2.27 -7.53
N THR A 222 11.15 2.69 -8.78
CA THR A 222 11.67 3.98 -9.26
C THR A 222 10.55 5.00 -9.52
N ALA A 223 9.40 4.57 -10.00
CA ALA A 223 8.24 5.41 -10.24
C ALA A 223 6.95 4.58 -10.25
N VAL A 224 5.83 5.27 -10.22
CA VAL A 224 4.51 4.73 -10.54
C VAL A 224 3.83 5.62 -11.56
N ARG A 225 3.20 5.03 -12.58
CA ARG A 225 2.44 5.71 -13.60
C ARG A 225 0.96 5.34 -13.50
N ALA A 226 0.11 6.34 -13.27
CA ALA A 226 -1.35 6.19 -13.31
C ALA A 226 -1.87 6.60 -14.68
N LYS A 227 -2.79 5.79 -15.27
CA LYS A 227 -3.35 6.08 -16.58
C LYS A 227 -4.40 7.19 -16.52
N ASN A 228 -4.38 8.06 -17.52
CA ASN A 228 -5.48 9.00 -17.73
C ASN A 228 -6.70 8.22 -18.25
N THR A 229 -7.84 8.42 -17.63
CA THR A 229 -9.11 7.83 -18.07
C THR A 229 -10.17 8.94 -18.10
N PRO A 230 -10.41 9.54 -19.27
CA PRO A 230 -11.35 10.64 -19.43
C PRO A 230 -12.75 10.29 -18.89
N GLY A 231 -13.31 11.21 -18.10
CA GLY A 231 -14.64 11.04 -17.51
C GLY A 231 -14.67 10.12 -16.28
N LEU A 232 -13.52 9.64 -15.81
CA LEU A 232 -13.43 8.86 -14.57
C LEU A 232 -13.56 9.78 -13.36
N ARG A 233 -14.61 9.60 -12.55
CA ARG A 233 -14.77 10.25 -11.24
C ARG A 233 -14.16 9.37 -10.18
N SER A 234 -13.40 9.94 -9.27
CA SER A 234 -12.71 9.12 -8.27
C SER A 234 -12.61 9.81 -6.92
N ALA A 235 -12.55 9.01 -5.85
CA ALA A 235 -12.39 9.51 -4.49
C ALA A 235 -11.78 8.44 -3.59
N TYR A 236 -11.14 8.91 -2.52
CA TYR A 236 -10.60 8.08 -1.44
C TYR A 236 -11.16 8.52 -0.08
N ASP A 237 -11.38 7.57 0.80
CA ASP A 237 -11.66 7.82 2.22
C ASP A 237 -11.18 6.67 3.08
N LYS A 238 -10.97 6.91 4.39
CA LYS A 238 -10.60 5.87 5.35
C LYS A 238 -11.22 6.07 6.72
N ILE A 239 -11.52 4.95 7.38
CA ILE A 239 -11.83 4.93 8.81
C ILE A 239 -10.54 4.74 9.60
N ARG A 240 -10.39 5.54 10.65
CA ARG A 240 -9.29 5.52 11.61
C ARG A 240 -9.82 5.88 13.00
N VAL A 241 -9.09 5.52 14.06
CA VAL A 241 -9.52 5.79 15.46
C VAL A 241 -9.41 7.29 15.75
N ARG A 242 -8.33 7.92 15.31
CA ARG A 242 -8.09 9.36 15.44
C ARG A 242 -7.84 10.00 14.07
N ARG A 243 -7.98 11.31 13.99
CA ARG A 243 -7.97 12.03 12.71
C ARG A 243 -6.59 12.17 12.06
N SER A 244 -5.51 11.94 12.77
CA SER A 244 -4.14 12.13 12.29
C SER A 244 -3.20 11.07 12.84
N ILE A 245 -2.09 10.83 12.14
CA ILE A 245 -1.01 9.91 12.50
C ILE A 245 -1.55 8.51 12.80
N GLU A 246 -2.33 7.96 11.86
CA GLU A 246 -2.90 6.63 12.02
C GLU A 246 -3.07 5.88 10.70
N TYR A 247 -2.77 4.58 10.75
CA TYR A 247 -3.05 3.66 9.66
C TYR A 247 -4.56 3.44 9.48
N PRO A 248 -5.03 3.08 8.29
CA PRO A 248 -6.43 2.79 8.08
C PRO A 248 -6.87 1.55 8.86
N ILE A 249 -7.99 1.65 9.56
CA ILE A 249 -8.80 0.49 9.97
C ILE A 249 -9.34 -0.19 8.72
N ALA A 250 -9.80 0.61 7.76
CA ALA A 250 -10.09 0.29 6.38
C ALA A 250 -9.96 1.56 5.55
N GLY A 251 -9.21 1.52 4.47
CA GLY A 251 -9.12 2.57 3.45
C GLY A 251 -9.73 2.07 2.14
N VAL A 252 -10.48 2.93 1.47
CA VAL A 252 -11.21 2.60 0.26
C VAL A 252 -11.04 3.69 -0.79
N ALA A 253 -10.63 3.30 -1.98
CA ALA A 253 -10.64 4.10 -3.19
C ALA A 253 -11.78 3.63 -4.10
N VAL A 254 -12.52 4.55 -4.68
CA VAL A 254 -13.53 4.25 -5.70
C VAL A 254 -13.27 5.14 -6.90
N ALA A 255 -13.26 4.53 -8.08
CA ALA A 255 -13.29 5.23 -9.36
C ALA A 255 -14.44 4.67 -10.21
N LEU A 256 -15.19 5.53 -10.84
CA LEU A 256 -16.32 5.13 -11.67
C LEU A 256 -16.48 6.04 -12.89
N LYS A 257 -17.11 5.48 -13.93
CA LYS A 257 -17.57 6.22 -15.09
C LYS A 257 -19.10 6.10 -15.21
N LYS A 258 -19.76 7.24 -15.44
CA LYS A 258 -21.22 7.32 -15.63
C LYS A 258 -21.50 7.92 -16.99
N GLU A 259 -22.33 7.24 -17.78
CA GLU A 259 -22.78 7.71 -19.11
C GLU A 259 -24.32 7.54 -19.18
N ASN A 260 -25.00 8.59 -19.59
CA ASN A 260 -26.48 8.62 -19.74
C ASN A 260 -27.22 8.08 -18.50
N GLY A 261 -26.74 8.44 -17.30
CA GLY A 261 -27.34 7.98 -16.04
C GLY A 261 -27.02 6.54 -15.64
N LYS A 262 -26.21 5.82 -16.42
CA LYS A 262 -25.81 4.43 -16.15
C LYS A 262 -24.37 4.35 -15.67
N LEU A 263 -24.10 3.46 -14.72
CA LEU A 263 -22.76 3.09 -14.30
C LEU A 263 -22.15 2.21 -15.39
N VAL A 264 -21.06 2.66 -16.04
CA VAL A 264 -20.42 1.92 -17.14
C VAL A 264 -19.05 1.35 -16.77
N ASP A 265 -18.36 1.93 -15.77
CA ASP A 265 -17.13 1.39 -15.20
C ASP A 265 -17.14 1.59 -13.68
N LEU A 266 -16.64 0.60 -12.95
CA LEU A 266 -16.51 0.65 -11.49
C LEU A 266 -15.25 -0.07 -11.06
N ARG A 267 -14.37 0.66 -10.40
CA ARG A 267 -13.10 0.16 -9.85
C ARG A 267 -13.03 0.52 -8.38
N ILE A 268 -12.75 -0.47 -7.54
CA ILE A 268 -12.67 -0.27 -6.09
C ILE A 268 -11.38 -0.88 -5.57
N GLY A 269 -10.61 -0.08 -4.82
CA GLY A 269 -9.38 -0.49 -4.18
C GLY A 269 -9.50 -0.43 -2.66
N PHE A 270 -8.93 -1.42 -1.96
CA PHE A 270 -8.93 -1.50 -0.50
C PHE A 270 -7.51 -1.58 0.06
N THR A 271 -7.32 -0.95 1.22
CA THR A 271 -6.10 -1.07 2.03
C THR A 271 -6.45 -1.18 3.52
N GLY A 272 -5.49 -1.55 4.35
CA GLY A 272 -5.70 -1.68 5.79
C GLY A 272 -6.51 -2.92 6.19
N THR A 273 -6.81 -3.85 5.30
CA THR A 273 -7.66 -5.01 5.58
C THR A 273 -6.96 -6.36 5.35
N ASN A 274 -6.26 -6.50 4.25
CA ASN A 274 -5.60 -7.75 3.83
C ASN A 274 -4.06 -7.61 3.92
N PRO A 275 -3.29 -8.68 3.78
CA PRO A 275 -1.83 -8.61 3.69
C PRO A 275 -1.28 -7.84 2.48
N ARG A 276 -2.12 -7.59 1.49
CA ARG A 276 -1.85 -6.73 0.33
C ARG A 276 -3.00 -5.76 0.08
N PRO A 277 -2.81 -4.69 -0.69
CA PRO A 277 -3.92 -3.90 -1.20
C PRO A 277 -4.75 -4.78 -2.14
N VAL A 278 -6.05 -4.57 -2.18
CA VAL A 278 -6.99 -5.41 -2.96
C VAL A 278 -7.73 -4.55 -3.96
N ARG A 279 -7.61 -4.86 -5.25
CA ARG A 279 -8.58 -4.42 -6.27
C ARG A 279 -9.75 -5.40 -6.24
N LEU A 280 -10.95 -4.88 -6.03
CA LEU A 280 -12.15 -5.71 -5.94
C LEU A 280 -12.47 -6.31 -7.30
N ALA A 281 -12.43 -7.63 -7.41
CA ALA A 281 -12.80 -8.35 -8.62
C ALA A 281 -14.33 -8.46 -8.73
N GLY A 282 -14.84 -8.59 -9.97
CA GLY A 282 -16.27 -8.79 -10.24
C GLY A 282 -17.11 -7.51 -10.31
N THR A 283 -16.52 -6.33 -10.14
CA THR A 283 -17.23 -5.04 -10.26
C THR A 283 -17.88 -4.80 -11.64
N PRO A 284 -17.40 -5.31 -12.78
CA PRO A 284 -18.10 -5.17 -14.06
C PRO A 284 -19.52 -5.73 -14.06
N ALA A 285 -19.81 -6.77 -13.27
CA ALA A 285 -21.15 -7.33 -13.16
C ALA A 285 -22.17 -6.39 -12.47
N LEU A 286 -21.68 -5.33 -11.81
CA LEU A 286 -22.49 -4.29 -11.17
C LEU A 286 -22.82 -3.12 -12.12
N CYS A 287 -22.22 -3.10 -13.32
CA CYS A 287 -22.40 -2.04 -14.31
C CYS A 287 -23.58 -2.33 -15.24
N GLY A 288 -23.97 -1.32 -16.06
CA GLY A 288 -25.02 -1.40 -17.09
C GLY A 288 -26.32 -0.73 -16.71
N GLY A 289 -26.50 -0.28 -15.47
CA GLY A 289 -27.71 0.39 -14.99
C GLY A 289 -27.44 1.53 -14.00
N GLY A 290 -28.50 2.03 -13.37
CA GLY A 290 -28.37 2.90 -12.21
C GLY A 290 -27.92 2.13 -10.97
N ILE A 291 -27.70 2.86 -9.88
CA ILE A 291 -27.37 2.22 -8.58
C ILE A 291 -28.68 1.91 -7.85
N ASP A 292 -29.08 0.65 -7.90
CA ASP A 292 -30.24 0.08 -7.23
C ASP A 292 -29.85 -0.86 -6.08
N ALA A 293 -30.84 -1.51 -5.47
CA ALA A 293 -30.62 -2.47 -4.39
C ALA A 293 -29.73 -3.63 -4.84
N ARG A 294 -29.86 -4.12 -6.08
CA ARG A 294 -29.08 -5.23 -6.63
C ARG A 294 -27.59 -4.87 -6.71
N VAL A 295 -27.27 -3.63 -7.13
CA VAL A 295 -25.88 -3.15 -7.20
C VAL A 295 -25.29 -3.07 -5.79
N ILE A 296 -26.04 -2.58 -4.82
CA ILE A 296 -25.59 -2.46 -3.42
C ILE A 296 -25.37 -3.84 -2.78
N GLU A 297 -26.30 -4.75 -2.94
CA GLU A 297 -26.21 -6.13 -2.44
C GLU A 297 -25.07 -6.90 -3.10
N GLY A 298 -24.90 -6.73 -4.41
CA GLY A 298 -23.77 -7.30 -5.16
C GLY A 298 -22.43 -6.78 -4.69
N LEU A 299 -22.30 -5.46 -4.46
CA LEU A 299 -21.10 -4.86 -3.90
C LEU A 299 -20.78 -5.42 -2.50
N ASP A 300 -21.78 -5.52 -1.62
CA ASP A 300 -21.62 -6.08 -0.29
C ASP A 300 -21.21 -7.56 -0.33
N ALA A 301 -21.68 -8.34 -1.30
CA ALA A 301 -21.28 -9.72 -1.50
C ALA A 301 -19.80 -9.81 -1.92
N LEU A 302 -19.37 -9.01 -2.91
CA LEU A 302 -17.98 -8.96 -3.36
C LEU A 302 -17.02 -8.55 -2.22
N VAL A 303 -17.39 -7.53 -1.44
CA VAL A 303 -16.61 -7.10 -0.27
C VAL A 303 -16.51 -8.21 0.77
N ARG A 304 -17.61 -8.90 1.06
CA ARG A 304 -17.66 -9.98 2.05
C ARG A 304 -16.77 -11.15 1.66
N ASP A 305 -16.68 -11.46 0.37
CA ASP A 305 -15.85 -12.54 -0.16
C ASP A 305 -14.35 -12.21 -0.18
N GLN A 306 -13.98 -11.00 -0.57
CA GLN A 306 -12.58 -10.66 -0.88
C GLN A 306 -11.86 -9.87 0.22
N ILE A 307 -12.60 -9.16 1.10
CA ILE A 307 -12.01 -8.36 2.17
C ILE A 307 -12.01 -9.14 3.47
N MET A 308 -10.81 -9.63 3.82
CA MET A 308 -10.61 -10.60 4.91
C MET A 308 -9.67 -10.07 6.00
N PRO A 309 -10.06 -9.04 6.76
CA PRO A 309 -9.22 -8.51 7.83
C PRO A 309 -9.14 -9.49 8.99
N MET A 310 -7.92 -9.80 9.39
CA MET A 310 -7.62 -10.62 10.56
C MET A 310 -7.41 -9.75 11.81
N LYS A 311 -7.25 -10.36 13.00
CA LYS A 311 -6.99 -9.67 14.27
C LYS A 311 -5.54 -9.13 14.34
N THR A 312 -5.20 -8.26 13.39
CA THR A 312 -3.87 -7.61 13.27
C THR A 312 -3.82 -6.23 13.94
N THR A 313 -4.96 -5.74 14.41
CA THR A 313 -5.13 -4.48 15.15
C THR A 313 -6.02 -4.75 16.38
N PHE A 314 -6.18 -3.74 17.25
CA PHE A 314 -7.14 -3.81 18.35
C PHE A 314 -8.60 -3.81 17.87
N THR A 315 -8.86 -3.33 16.65
CA THR A 315 -10.21 -3.32 16.07
C THR A 315 -10.55 -4.70 15.50
N PRO A 316 -11.72 -5.27 15.84
CA PRO A 316 -12.13 -6.59 15.38
C PRO A 316 -12.26 -6.69 13.86
N GLY A 317 -11.87 -7.84 13.28
CA GLY A 317 -11.88 -8.07 11.83
C GLY A 317 -13.28 -7.91 11.21
N HIS A 318 -14.33 -8.42 11.85
CA HIS A 318 -15.71 -8.27 11.35
C HIS A 318 -16.16 -6.81 11.24
N TYR A 319 -15.77 -5.96 12.21
CA TYR A 319 -16.04 -4.53 12.16
C TYR A 319 -15.28 -3.87 10.99
N ARG A 320 -13.98 -4.18 10.85
CA ARG A 320 -13.15 -3.66 9.76
C ARG A 320 -13.73 -4.00 8.38
N ARG A 321 -14.21 -5.22 8.17
CA ARG A 321 -14.89 -5.63 6.93
C ARG A 321 -16.18 -4.85 6.72
N ARG A 322 -17.01 -4.72 7.76
CA ARG A 322 -18.27 -3.99 7.69
C ARG A 322 -18.06 -2.53 7.30
N VAL A 323 -17.12 -1.84 7.94
CA VAL A 323 -16.86 -0.43 7.63
C VAL A 323 -16.22 -0.23 6.25
N ALA A 324 -15.42 -1.18 5.77
CA ALA A 324 -14.92 -1.17 4.40
C ALA A 324 -16.06 -1.19 3.38
N GLY A 325 -17.06 -2.05 3.54
CA GLY A 325 -18.27 -2.09 2.69
C GLY A 325 -19.09 -0.81 2.79
N VAL A 326 -19.28 -0.27 4.00
CA VAL A 326 -20.01 1.00 4.19
C VAL A 326 -19.30 2.16 3.48
N LEU A 327 -17.96 2.26 3.59
CA LEU A 327 -17.20 3.29 2.87
C LEU A 327 -17.31 3.14 1.36
N ALA A 328 -17.16 1.91 0.84
CA ALA A 328 -17.29 1.64 -0.59
C ALA A 328 -18.65 2.12 -1.13
N ARG A 329 -19.77 1.78 -0.44
CA ARG A 329 -21.11 2.24 -0.80
C ARG A 329 -21.25 3.75 -0.75
N ARG A 330 -20.76 4.41 0.32
CA ARG A 330 -20.84 5.87 0.47
C ARG A 330 -20.09 6.59 -0.64
N LEU A 331 -18.90 6.13 -0.98
CA LEU A 331 -18.09 6.70 -2.05
C LEU A 331 -18.76 6.47 -3.41
N LEU A 332 -19.25 5.24 -3.68
CA LEU A 332 -19.98 4.92 -4.90
C LEU A 332 -21.19 5.84 -5.10
N MET A 333 -22.05 5.94 -4.09
CA MET A 333 -23.24 6.79 -4.15
C MET A 333 -22.89 8.27 -4.33
N ARG A 334 -21.90 8.77 -3.59
CA ARG A 334 -21.44 10.16 -3.70
C ARG A 334 -20.96 10.49 -5.12
N LEU A 335 -20.09 9.64 -5.70
CA LEU A 335 -19.52 9.87 -7.03
C LEU A 335 -20.54 9.70 -8.15
N PHE A 336 -21.52 8.80 -7.98
CA PHE A 336 -22.56 8.58 -8.98
C PHE A 336 -23.57 9.71 -9.02
N ASN A 337 -23.87 10.33 -7.88
CA ASN A 337 -24.85 11.43 -7.78
C ASN A 337 -24.24 12.83 -8.03
N ALA A 338 -22.91 12.95 -8.01
CA ALA A 338 -22.20 14.16 -8.42
C ALA A 338 -22.31 14.37 -9.94
#